data_63558f711d489fe5b253451d005209a1
#
_entry.id   63558f711d489fe5b253451d005209a1
#
_cell.length_a   1.000
_cell.length_b   1.000
_cell.length_c   1.000
_cell.angle_alpha   90.00
_cell.angle_beta   90.00
_cell.angle_gamma   90.00
#
_symmetry.space_group_name_H-M   'P 1'
#
loop_
_entity.id
_entity.type
_entity.pdbx_description
1 polymer ?
#
loop_
_entity_poly.entity_id
_entity_poly.type
_entity_poly.pdbx_seq_one_letter_code
_entity_poly.pdbx_strand_id
1 'polypeptide(L)'
;KGAVMYQIFPDRFYNGDWDNDTEEGEYIYLNKRNTFADVWNKYPKPGLLGEFYGGDLAGIIQKLDYLQNLGVEAIYMNPIFVSPSNHKYDVQDYDYVDPHLGKQVVKKGELLEKKEKNNQKATRYISSTTDILNLEASNEVLIELIKQAHQREIRVILDGVFNHCGSFHKWMDTDLFYARGQGYHPGAYASKESPYRSFFKFKEDNSYEGWWGYATLPKLNFEGSPELEKEILRIAAKWVSPPFCAD
;
A
#
# COMPACT_ATOMS: atom_id res chain seq x y z
N LYS A 1 4.20 -31.35 -10.20
CA LYS A 1 5.61 -31.00 -9.91
C LYS A 1 5.57 -29.67 -9.17
N GLY A 2 6.16 -29.58 -7.97
CA GLY A 2 6.17 -28.33 -7.20
C GLY A 2 7.09 -27.30 -7.86
N ALA A 3 6.64 -26.04 -7.92
CA ALA A 3 7.46 -24.90 -8.30
C ALA A 3 8.26 -24.37 -7.10
N VAL A 4 9.43 -23.79 -7.33
CA VAL A 4 10.18 -23.07 -6.32
C VAL A 4 9.63 -21.66 -6.23
N MET A 5 8.98 -21.33 -5.11
CA MET A 5 8.43 -20.01 -4.85
C MET A 5 9.26 -19.28 -3.80
N TYR A 6 9.55 -18.00 -4.05
CA TYR A 6 10.25 -17.10 -3.13
C TYR A 6 9.32 -15.98 -2.68
N GLN A 7 9.10 -15.88 -1.36
CA GLN A 7 8.31 -14.78 -0.80
C GLN A 7 9.20 -13.57 -0.57
N ILE A 8 8.73 -12.40 -1.02
CA ILE A 8 9.43 -11.11 -0.86
C ILE A 8 8.60 -10.19 0.04
N PHE A 9 9.24 -9.67 1.08
CA PHE A 9 8.77 -8.50 1.83
C PHE A 9 9.49 -7.28 1.21
N PRO A 10 8.82 -6.45 0.36
CA PRO A 10 9.52 -5.47 -0.47
C PRO A 10 10.41 -4.50 0.32
N ASP A 11 9.88 -3.86 1.36
CA ASP A 11 10.61 -2.91 2.20
C ASP A 11 11.92 -3.48 2.80
N ARG A 12 12.04 -4.81 2.87
CA ARG A 12 13.16 -5.52 3.52
C ARG A 12 14.04 -6.30 2.55
N PHE A 13 13.81 -6.17 1.23
CA PHE A 13 14.50 -7.00 0.25
C PHE A 13 15.75 -6.32 -0.34
N TYR A 14 15.57 -5.23 -1.04
CA TYR A 14 16.67 -4.44 -1.61
C TYR A 14 16.17 -3.04 -2.01
N ASN A 15 16.91 -1.99 -1.64
CA ASN A 15 16.64 -0.62 -2.07
C ASN A 15 17.27 -0.37 -3.44
N GLY A 16 16.47 -0.14 -4.45
CA GLY A 16 16.88 0.10 -5.84
C GLY A 16 16.74 1.55 -6.29
N ASP A 17 15.89 2.34 -5.63
CA ASP A 17 15.63 3.76 -5.92
C ASP A 17 15.52 4.56 -4.61
N TRP A 18 16.61 5.16 -4.17
CA TRP A 18 16.66 5.99 -2.95
C TRP A 18 15.76 7.22 -2.98
N ASP A 19 15.30 7.63 -4.17
CA ASP A 19 14.42 8.80 -4.33
C ASP A 19 12.98 8.49 -3.93
N ASN A 20 12.59 7.22 -3.79
CA ASN A 20 11.25 6.84 -3.34
C ASN A 20 11.16 6.55 -1.84
N ASP A 21 12.29 6.58 -1.12
CA ASP A 21 12.33 6.29 0.31
C ASP A 21 11.35 7.13 1.12
N THR A 22 10.74 6.48 2.12
CA THR A 22 9.87 7.16 3.10
C THR A 22 10.69 8.11 3.96
N GLU A 23 10.32 9.38 3.99
CA GLU A 23 11.01 10.38 4.82
C GLU A 23 10.52 10.31 6.29
N GLU A 24 11.43 10.46 7.26
CA GLU A 24 11.05 10.46 8.69
C GLU A 24 10.10 11.60 9.01
N GLY A 25 8.94 11.27 9.58
CA GLY A 25 7.93 12.25 10.00
C GLY A 25 6.98 12.71 8.90
N GLU A 26 6.81 11.96 7.82
CA GLU A 26 5.79 12.25 6.82
C GLU A 26 4.37 12.20 7.40
N TYR A 27 4.12 11.27 8.32
CA TYR A 27 2.81 11.05 8.94
C TYR A 27 2.93 10.40 10.32
N ILE A 28 1.78 10.26 10.97
CA ILE A 28 1.60 9.53 12.23
C ILE A 28 0.68 8.33 11.98
N TYR A 29 1.13 7.15 12.35
CA TYR A 29 0.33 5.93 12.31
C TYR A 29 0.43 5.19 13.64
N LEU A 30 -0.71 4.71 14.17
CA LEU A 30 -0.77 4.09 15.50
C LEU A 30 -0.12 4.95 16.60
N ASN A 31 -0.38 6.26 16.58
CA ASN A 31 0.18 7.28 17.48
C ASN A 31 1.71 7.38 17.45
N LYS A 32 2.36 6.89 16.42
CA LYS A 32 3.82 6.99 16.22
C LYS A 32 4.11 7.65 14.88
N ARG A 33 5.14 8.47 14.84
CA ARG A 33 5.72 8.96 13.58
C ARG A 33 6.37 7.81 12.85
N ASN A 34 6.27 7.83 11.53
CA ASN A 34 7.08 6.95 10.72
C ASN A 34 8.56 7.32 10.84
N THR A 35 9.42 6.32 10.73
CA THR A 35 10.86 6.44 10.82
C THR A 35 11.53 5.67 9.69
N PHE A 36 12.77 6.05 9.37
CA PHE A 36 13.62 5.33 8.44
C PHE A 36 14.78 4.68 9.20
N ALA A 37 15.16 3.46 8.82
CA ALA A 37 16.21 2.73 9.52
C ALA A 37 17.59 3.30 9.18
N ASP A 38 18.37 3.67 10.21
CA ASP A 38 19.72 4.23 10.04
C ASP A 38 20.70 3.26 9.36
N VAL A 39 20.47 1.96 9.53
CA VAL A 39 21.36 0.90 9.05
C VAL A 39 20.56 -0.27 8.50
N TRP A 40 20.79 -0.60 7.24
CA TRP A 40 20.14 -1.71 6.54
C TRP A 40 20.28 -3.07 7.26
N ASN A 41 21.47 -3.35 7.81
CA ASN A 41 21.78 -4.64 8.45
C ASN A 41 21.23 -4.78 9.88
N LYS A 42 20.45 -3.83 10.36
CA LYS A 42 19.83 -3.91 11.68
C LYS A 42 18.61 -4.83 11.65
N TYR A 43 18.53 -5.73 12.63
CA TYR A 43 17.32 -6.55 12.77
C TYR A 43 16.09 -5.69 13.03
N PRO A 44 14.99 -5.90 12.28
CA PRO A 44 13.73 -5.22 12.53
C PRO A 44 13.23 -5.47 13.94
N LYS A 45 12.77 -4.42 14.62
CA LYS A 45 12.16 -4.56 15.93
C LYS A 45 10.69 -4.98 15.77
N PRO A 46 10.23 -6.01 16.52
CA PRO A 46 8.82 -6.41 16.49
C PRO A 46 7.90 -5.23 16.83
N GLY A 47 6.78 -5.09 16.09
CA GLY A 47 5.76 -4.07 16.35
C GLY A 47 6.10 -2.65 15.90
N LEU A 48 7.21 -2.42 15.21
CA LEU A 48 7.50 -1.14 14.56
C LEU A 48 6.98 -1.12 13.12
N LEU A 49 5.66 -0.96 12.97
CA LEU A 49 4.99 -0.99 11.67
C LEU A 49 5.30 0.23 10.78
N GLY A 50 5.77 1.32 11.37
CA GLY A 50 6.17 2.56 10.71
C GLY A 50 7.69 2.76 10.59
N GLU A 51 8.53 1.74 10.82
CA GLU A 51 9.97 1.79 10.57
C GLU A 51 10.26 1.17 9.20
N PHE A 52 10.75 1.98 8.27
CA PHE A 52 11.02 1.58 6.88
C PHE A 52 12.51 1.37 6.66
N TYR A 53 12.84 0.47 5.72
CA TYR A 53 14.21 0.16 5.29
C TYR A 53 14.46 0.56 3.84
N GLY A 54 13.42 0.94 3.10
CA GLY A 54 13.53 1.46 1.74
C GLY A 54 13.68 0.42 0.64
N GLY A 55 13.47 -0.87 0.93
CA GLY A 55 13.35 -1.85 -0.15
C GLY A 55 12.14 -1.58 -1.03
N ASP A 56 12.28 -1.79 -2.35
CA ASP A 56 11.33 -1.35 -3.35
C ASP A 56 11.25 -2.28 -4.59
N LEU A 57 10.36 -1.96 -5.52
CA LEU A 57 10.17 -2.74 -6.75
C LEU A 57 11.38 -2.62 -7.69
N ALA A 58 12.06 -1.47 -7.73
CA ALA A 58 13.29 -1.29 -8.50
C ALA A 58 14.40 -2.21 -7.99
N GLY A 59 14.49 -2.37 -6.68
CA GLY A 59 15.39 -3.32 -6.03
C GLY A 59 15.06 -4.77 -6.37
N ILE A 60 13.78 -5.13 -6.43
CA ILE A 60 13.37 -6.47 -6.88
C ILE A 60 13.79 -6.70 -8.33
N ILE A 61 13.57 -5.71 -9.23
CA ILE A 61 14.00 -5.77 -10.62
C ILE A 61 15.50 -6.04 -10.70
N GLN A 62 16.32 -5.31 -9.95
CA GLN A 62 17.79 -5.47 -9.93
C GLN A 62 18.24 -6.85 -9.42
N LYS A 63 17.39 -7.57 -8.69
CA LYS A 63 17.67 -8.90 -8.13
C LYS A 63 17.03 -10.05 -8.90
N LEU A 64 16.35 -9.82 -10.01
CA LEU A 64 15.71 -10.88 -10.80
C LEU A 64 16.71 -11.94 -11.30
N ASP A 65 17.91 -11.52 -11.73
CA ASP A 65 18.96 -12.48 -12.16
C ASP A 65 19.44 -13.34 -10.99
N TYR A 66 19.58 -12.76 -9.79
CA TYR A 66 19.88 -13.52 -8.58
C TYR A 66 18.78 -14.56 -8.28
N LEU A 67 17.51 -14.17 -8.36
CA LEU A 67 16.38 -15.08 -8.13
C LEU A 67 16.32 -16.19 -9.18
N GLN A 68 16.55 -15.87 -10.45
CA GLN A 68 16.62 -16.84 -11.54
C GLN A 68 17.76 -17.84 -11.31
N ASN A 69 18.96 -17.38 -10.97
CA ASN A 69 20.11 -18.23 -10.66
C ASN A 69 19.90 -19.11 -9.43
N LEU A 70 19.06 -18.71 -8.50
CA LEU A 70 18.63 -19.49 -7.34
C LEU A 70 17.61 -20.59 -7.72
N GLY A 71 17.10 -20.57 -8.94
CA GLY A 71 16.08 -21.52 -9.43
C GLY A 71 14.64 -21.16 -9.03
N VAL A 72 14.38 -19.89 -8.72
CA VAL A 72 13.03 -19.41 -8.40
C VAL A 72 12.18 -19.40 -9.66
N GLU A 73 11.00 -20.01 -9.60
CA GLU A 73 10.01 -20.07 -10.69
C GLU A 73 8.81 -19.14 -10.46
N ALA A 74 8.60 -18.70 -9.19
CA ALA A 74 7.57 -17.73 -8.85
C ALA A 74 8.03 -16.85 -7.68
N ILE A 75 7.74 -15.56 -7.75
CA ILE A 75 7.86 -14.64 -6.61
C ILE A 75 6.45 -14.34 -6.08
N TYR A 76 6.30 -14.44 -4.77
CA TYR A 76 5.12 -13.99 -4.04
C TYR A 76 5.49 -12.73 -3.28
N MET A 77 4.90 -11.61 -3.66
CA MET A 77 5.16 -10.34 -2.97
C MET A 77 4.13 -10.11 -1.87
N ASN A 78 4.60 -9.79 -0.66
CA ASN A 78 3.74 -9.16 0.35
C ASN A 78 3.06 -7.94 -0.28
N PRO A 79 1.95 -7.43 0.31
CA PRO A 79 1.17 -6.35 -0.32
C PRO A 79 2.05 -5.18 -0.77
N ILE A 80 1.73 -4.61 -1.93
CA ILE A 80 2.49 -3.53 -2.57
C ILE A 80 1.66 -2.26 -2.78
N PHE A 81 0.37 -2.31 -2.45
CA PHE A 81 -0.54 -1.19 -2.65
C PHE A 81 -0.30 -0.06 -1.66
N VAL A 82 -0.77 1.15 -1.98
CA VAL A 82 -0.63 2.32 -1.10
C VAL A 82 -1.05 1.96 0.32
N SER A 83 -0.19 2.20 1.31
CA SER A 83 -0.43 1.81 2.70
C SER A 83 0.53 2.51 3.66
N PRO A 84 0.08 2.86 4.89
CA PRO A 84 0.92 3.55 5.87
C PRO A 84 1.92 2.65 6.60
N SER A 85 1.81 1.33 6.53
CA SER A 85 2.75 0.43 7.21
C SER A 85 3.82 -0.13 6.28
N ASN A 86 4.91 -0.59 6.87
CA ASN A 86 5.97 -1.27 6.13
C ASN A 86 5.54 -2.61 5.54
N HIS A 87 4.58 -3.31 6.16
CA HIS A 87 4.06 -4.59 5.69
C HIS A 87 2.91 -4.47 4.69
N LYS A 88 2.28 -3.29 4.59
CA LYS A 88 1.23 -2.89 3.64
C LYS A 88 -0.06 -3.72 3.64
N TYR A 89 -0.33 -4.48 4.71
CA TYR A 89 -1.63 -5.17 4.87
C TYR A 89 -2.79 -4.23 5.22
N ASP A 90 -2.53 -2.98 5.60
CA ASP A 90 -3.50 -1.93 5.89
C ASP A 90 -3.66 -1.00 4.67
N VAL A 91 -4.14 -1.58 3.58
CA VAL A 91 -4.23 -0.93 2.26
C VAL A 91 -5.02 0.38 2.32
N GLN A 92 -4.45 1.43 1.76
CA GLN A 92 -5.04 2.77 1.61
C GLN A 92 -5.67 2.98 0.23
N ASP A 93 -5.14 2.37 -0.81
CA ASP A 93 -5.70 2.37 -2.16
C ASP A 93 -5.29 1.10 -2.91
N TYR A 94 -6.29 0.30 -3.33
CA TYR A 94 -6.06 -0.94 -4.09
C TYR A 94 -5.77 -0.72 -5.57
N ASP A 95 -5.99 0.48 -6.08
CA ASP A 95 -5.83 0.78 -7.51
C ASP A 95 -4.39 1.13 -7.89
N TYR A 96 -3.51 1.36 -6.89
CA TYR A 96 -2.16 1.84 -7.15
C TYR A 96 -1.12 1.18 -6.26
N VAL A 97 0.04 0.95 -6.86
CA VAL A 97 1.27 0.62 -6.14
C VAL A 97 1.66 1.81 -5.25
N ASP A 98 2.12 1.52 -4.05
CA ASP A 98 2.63 2.55 -3.13
C ASP A 98 3.83 3.29 -3.75
N PRO A 99 3.79 4.63 -3.86
CA PRO A 99 4.90 5.40 -4.42
C PRO A 99 6.23 5.25 -3.67
N HIS A 100 6.19 4.85 -2.39
CA HIS A 100 7.41 4.52 -1.62
C HIS A 100 7.98 3.13 -1.96
N LEU A 101 7.26 2.31 -2.72
CA LEU A 101 7.78 1.08 -3.33
C LEU A 101 7.97 1.21 -4.84
N GLY A 102 7.30 2.18 -5.45
CA GLY A 102 7.30 2.43 -6.89
C GLY A 102 8.16 3.62 -7.29
N LYS A 103 7.52 4.72 -7.66
CA LYS A 103 8.20 5.94 -8.14
C LYS A 103 7.53 7.20 -7.62
N GLN A 104 8.32 8.10 -7.03
CA GLN A 104 7.89 9.45 -6.68
C GLN A 104 8.43 10.45 -7.69
N VAL A 105 7.58 10.97 -8.58
CA VAL A 105 7.93 12.01 -9.57
C VAL A 105 7.57 13.40 -9.07
N VAL A 106 6.69 13.47 -8.07
CA VAL A 106 6.24 14.71 -7.42
C VAL A 106 6.46 14.59 -5.91
N LYS A 107 7.30 15.44 -5.35
CA LYS A 107 7.53 15.57 -3.91
C LYS A 107 7.13 16.96 -3.45
N LYS A 108 5.87 17.16 -3.07
CA LYS A 108 5.32 18.45 -2.57
C LYS A 108 4.94 18.32 -1.10
N GLY A 109 4.68 19.47 -0.48
CA GLY A 109 4.26 19.55 0.93
C GLY A 109 5.41 19.44 1.90
N GLU A 110 5.06 19.50 3.19
CA GLU A 110 6.01 19.57 4.29
C GLU A 110 5.91 18.34 5.19
N LEU A 111 7.00 17.99 5.81
CA LEU A 111 7.04 16.98 6.86
C LEU A 111 6.35 17.53 8.13
N LEU A 112 5.80 16.64 8.93
CA LEU A 112 5.19 17.02 10.20
C LEU A 112 6.24 17.61 11.15
N GLU A 113 5.95 18.77 11.76
CA GLU A 113 6.77 19.29 12.85
C GLU A 113 6.72 18.35 14.07
N LYS A 114 7.80 18.30 14.87
CA LYS A 114 7.89 17.41 16.05
C LYS A 114 6.74 17.55 17.05
N LYS A 115 6.11 18.73 17.13
CA LYS A 115 4.97 19.01 18.02
C LYS A 115 3.63 18.46 17.52
N GLU A 116 3.50 18.17 16.23
CA GLU A 116 2.24 17.68 15.64
C GLU A 116 1.91 16.28 16.16
N LYS A 117 0.64 16.07 16.50
CA LYS A 117 0.13 14.82 17.09
C LYS A 117 -0.93 14.13 16.24
N ASN A 118 -1.23 14.67 15.07
CA ASN A 118 -2.17 14.13 14.10
C ASN A 118 -1.71 14.44 12.67
N ASN A 119 -2.46 13.93 11.69
CA ASN A 119 -2.10 14.04 10.27
C ASN A 119 -2.69 15.26 9.55
N GLN A 120 -3.23 16.25 10.27
CA GLN A 120 -3.85 17.42 9.63
C GLN A 120 -2.88 18.20 8.74
N LYS A 121 -1.58 18.13 9.03
CA LYS A 121 -0.52 18.79 8.27
C LYS A 121 0.43 17.81 7.56
N ALA A 122 0.04 16.55 7.43
CA ALA A 122 0.83 15.53 6.73
C ALA A 122 0.81 15.74 5.20
N THR A 123 1.12 16.97 4.76
CA THR A 123 0.97 17.35 3.35
C THR A 123 1.97 16.66 2.42
N ARG A 124 3.16 16.29 2.93
CA ARG A 124 4.13 15.48 2.21
C ARG A 124 3.55 14.08 1.93
N TYR A 125 3.07 13.39 2.94
CA TYR A 125 2.47 12.06 2.80
C TYR A 125 1.25 12.08 1.87
N ILE A 126 0.36 13.07 2.03
CA ILE A 126 -0.81 13.23 1.14
C ILE A 126 -0.33 13.40 -0.31
N SER A 127 0.63 14.28 -0.57
CA SER A 127 1.17 14.46 -1.92
C SER A 127 1.80 13.18 -2.46
N SER A 128 2.61 12.49 -1.66
CA SER A 128 3.25 11.25 -2.10
C SER A 128 2.22 10.18 -2.47
N THR A 129 1.15 10.01 -1.67
CA THR A 129 0.23 8.87 -1.78
C THR A 129 -1.08 9.16 -2.52
N THR A 130 -1.35 10.40 -2.91
CA THR A 130 -2.59 10.78 -3.63
C THR A 130 -2.36 11.55 -4.92
N ASP A 131 -1.14 12.03 -5.21
CA ASP A 131 -0.85 12.68 -6.50
C ASP A 131 -0.86 11.64 -7.62
N ILE A 132 -1.72 11.84 -8.61
CA ILE A 132 -1.92 10.87 -9.70
C ILE A 132 -0.64 10.56 -10.48
N LEU A 133 0.27 11.52 -10.61
CA LEU A 133 1.54 11.31 -11.32
C LEU A 133 2.43 10.31 -10.57
N ASN A 134 2.46 10.34 -9.24
CA ASN A 134 3.18 9.36 -8.43
C ASN A 134 2.52 7.98 -8.52
N LEU A 135 1.20 7.95 -8.46
CA LEU A 135 0.42 6.71 -8.49
C LEU A 135 0.58 5.98 -9.83
N GLU A 136 0.45 6.70 -10.94
CA GLU A 136 0.64 6.14 -12.28
C GLU A 136 2.10 5.72 -12.54
N ALA A 137 3.06 6.56 -12.17
CA ALA A 137 4.48 6.21 -12.30
C ALA A 137 4.84 4.94 -11.49
N SER A 138 4.21 4.75 -10.33
CA SER A 138 4.44 3.55 -9.51
C SER A 138 3.83 2.29 -10.15
N ASN A 139 2.66 2.41 -10.77
CA ASN A 139 2.08 1.31 -11.54
C ASN A 139 2.96 0.90 -12.74
N GLU A 140 3.61 1.86 -13.41
CA GLU A 140 4.54 1.58 -14.50
C GLU A 140 5.78 0.78 -14.03
N VAL A 141 6.27 1.03 -12.80
CA VAL A 141 7.37 0.23 -12.23
C VAL A 141 6.95 -1.23 -12.02
N LEU A 142 5.70 -1.48 -11.59
CA LEU A 142 5.18 -2.85 -11.46
C LEU A 142 5.05 -3.54 -12.82
N ILE A 143 4.55 -2.84 -13.83
CA ILE A 143 4.45 -3.37 -15.20
C ILE A 143 5.84 -3.81 -15.69
N GLU A 144 6.85 -2.97 -15.49
CA GLU A 144 8.22 -3.30 -15.89
C GLU A 144 8.79 -4.49 -15.08
N LEU A 145 8.51 -4.57 -13.78
CA LEU A 145 8.90 -5.71 -12.95
C LEU A 145 8.30 -7.01 -13.48
N ILE A 146 7.00 -7.05 -13.71
CA ILE A 146 6.31 -8.24 -14.20
C ILE A 146 6.86 -8.65 -15.56
N LYS A 147 7.02 -7.70 -16.49
CA LYS A 147 7.61 -7.94 -17.80
C LYS A 147 9.01 -8.56 -17.72
N GLN A 148 9.88 -8.00 -16.87
CA GLN A 148 11.24 -8.52 -16.71
C GLN A 148 11.28 -9.87 -15.98
N ALA A 149 10.37 -10.13 -15.05
CA ALA A 149 10.21 -11.42 -14.40
C ALA A 149 9.78 -12.49 -15.43
N HIS A 150 8.78 -12.20 -16.25
CA HIS A 150 8.29 -13.12 -17.29
C HIS A 150 9.36 -13.43 -18.35
N GLN A 151 10.22 -12.46 -18.72
CA GLN A 151 11.37 -12.71 -19.61
C GLN A 151 12.37 -13.74 -19.02
N ARG A 152 12.35 -13.94 -17.70
CA ARG A 152 13.16 -14.92 -16.98
C ARG A 152 12.40 -16.17 -16.56
N GLU A 153 11.20 -16.33 -17.10
CA GLU A 153 10.27 -17.44 -16.76
C GLU A 153 9.88 -17.46 -15.26
N ILE A 154 9.92 -16.30 -14.59
CA ILE A 154 9.51 -16.13 -13.20
C ILE A 154 8.10 -15.53 -13.19
N ARG A 155 7.15 -16.22 -12.55
CA ARG A 155 5.80 -15.73 -12.29
C ARG A 155 5.76 -14.72 -11.16
N VAL A 156 4.78 -13.80 -11.20
CA VAL A 156 4.61 -12.75 -10.20
C VAL A 156 3.24 -12.86 -9.56
N ILE A 157 3.19 -13.21 -8.29
CA ILE A 157 1.96 -13.36 -7.53
C ILE A 157 1.84 -12.18 -6.57
N LEU A 158 0.70 -11.47 -6.63
CA LEU A 158 0.38 -10.35 -5.77
C LEU A 158 -0.49 -10.78 -4.59
N ASP A 159 -0.25 -10.19 -3.41
CA ASP A 159 -1.07 -10.42 -2.22
C ASP A 159 -2.35 -9.56 -2.28
N GLY A 160 -3.52 -10.20 -2.38
CA GLY A 160 -4.83 -9.57 -2.39
C GLY A 160 -5.43 -9.47 -1.00
N VAL A 161 -5.19 -8.38 -0.28
CA VAL A 161 -5.73 -8.16 1.07
C VAL A 161 -7.18 -7.69 1.00
N PHE A 162 -8.12 -8.61 0.76
CA PHE A 162 -9.54 -8.27 0.53
C PHE A 162 -10.46 -8.55 1.73
N ASN A 163 -9.94 -8.97 2.88
CA ASN A 163 -10.73 -9.16 4.10
C ASN A 163 -11.03 -7.81 4.81
N HIS A 164 -10.09 -6.88 4.75
CA HIS A 164 -10.15 -5.55 5.38
C HIS A 164 -9.32 -4.57 4.55
N CYS A 165 -9.49 -3.28 4.80
CA CYS A 165 -8.58 -2.24 4.32
C CYS A 165 -7.92 -1.52 5.49
N GLY A 166 -7.10 -0.51 5.21
CA GLY A 166 -6.57 0.41 6.23
C GLY A 166 -7.59 1.48 6.62
N SER A 167 -7.45 2.07 7.80
CA SER A 167 -8.29 3.22 8.22
C SER A 167 -8.06 4.46 7.35
N PHE A 168 -6.89 4.58 6.72
CA PHE A 168 -6.55 5.64 5.77
C PHE A 168 -7.13 5.41 4.37
N HIS A 169 -7.72 4.24 4.11
CA HIS A 169 -8.25 3.90 2.79
C HIS A 169 -9.26 4.94 2.29
N LYS A 170 -9.19 5.29 1.00
CA LYS A 170 -10.11 6.27 0.35
C LYS A 170 -11.60 5.98 0.60
N TRP A 171 -11.99 4.74 0.84
CA TRP A 171 -13.37 4.38 1.19
C TRP A 171 -13.71 4.68 2.65
N MET A 172 -12.76 4.66 3.58
CA MET A 172 -12.96 4.94 5.01
C MET A 172 -12.56 6.37 5.38
N ASP A 173 -11.33 6.76 5.06
CA ASP A 173 -10.71 8.09 5.19
C ASP A 173 -10.85 8.73 6.58
N THR A 174 -10.39 8.01 7.63
CA THR A 174 -10.47 8.50 9.02
C THR A 174 -9.63 9.75 9.25
N ASP A 175 -8.55 9.95 8.52
CA ASP A 175 -7.63 11.09 8.63
C ASP A 175 -7.90 12.20 7.62
N LEU A 176 -8.95 12.06 6.79
CA LEU A 176 -9.41 13.04 5.80
C LEU A 176 -8.35 13.38 4.75
N PHE A 177 -7.55 12.41 4.34
CA PHE A 177 -6.53 12.60 3.31
C PHE A 177 -7.14 12.84 1.94
N TYR A 178 -8.17 12.08 1.61
CA TYR A 178 -8.89 12.14 0.33
C TYR A 178 -9.98 13.22 0.32
N ALA A 179 -10.61 13.49 1.45
CA ALA A 179 -11.64 14.55 1.57
C ALA A 179 -11.09 15.96 1.28
N ARG A 180 -9.76 16.15 1.35
CA ARG A 180 -9.09 17.41 1.01
C ARG A 180 -8.68 17.51 -0.45
N GLY A 181 -8.72 16.40 -1.19
CA GLY A 181 -8.37 16.32 -2.61
C GLY A 181 -9.56 16.60 -3.52
N GLN A 182 -9.28 17.07 -4.74
CA GLN A 182 -10.31 17.15 -5.77
C GLN A 182 -10.54 15.78 -6.41
N GLY A 183 -11.80 15.43 -6.68
CA GLY A 183 -12.15 14.22 -7.41
C GLY A 183 -12.41 12.96 -6.58
N TYR A 184 -12.33 13.05 -5.24
CA TYR A 184 -12.67 11.94 -4.36
C TYR A 184 -14.03 12.17 -3.69
N HIS A 185 -14.79 11.09 -3.52
CA HIS A 185 -15.97 11.10 -2.66
C HIS A 185 -15.57 11.13 -1.18
N PRO A 186 -16.37 11.72 -0.29
CA PRO A 186 -16.13 11.61 1.15
C PRO A 186 -16.07 10.15 1.59
N GLY A 187 -15.10 9.80 2.41
CA GLY A 187 -14.98 8.47 3.00
C GLY A 187 -16.17 8.12 3.92
N ALA A 188 -16.39 6.84 4.13
CA ALA A 188 -17.50 6.33 4.93
C ALA A 188 -17.50 6.82 6.39
N TYR A 189 -16.32 7.11 6.96
CA TYR A 189 -16.19 7.62 8.32
C TYR A 189 -16.62 9.10 8.41
N ALA A 190 -16.29 9.88 7.39
CA ALA A 190 -16.56 11.31 7.34
C ALA A 190 -18.02 11.64 7.04
N SER A 191 -18.74 10.80 6.29
CA SER A 191 -20.14 11.06 5.88
C SER A 191 -20.98 9.79 5.89
N LYS A 192 -22.19 9.90 6.44
CA LYS A 192 -23.19 8.84 6.40
C LYS A 192 -23.78 8.66 5.00
N GLU A 193 -23.71 9.68 4.16
CA GLU A 193 -24.15 9.70 2.75
C GLU A 193 -23.05 9.25 1.79
N SER A 194 -21.89 8.86 2.30
CA SER A 194 -20.79 8.33 1.49
C SER A 194 -21.23 7.13 0.64
N PRO A 195 -20.87 7.07 -0.64
CA PRO A 195 -21.16 5.90 -1.48
C PRO A 195 -20.47 4.63 -0.96
N TYR A 196 -19.46 4.79 -0.09
CA TYR A 196 -18.73 3.68 0.53
C TYR A 196 -19.31 3.26 1.89
N ARG A 197 -20.41 3.87 2.35
CA ARG A 197 -20.95 3.60 3.69
C ARG A 197 -21.34 2.13 3.89
N SER A 198 -21.91 1.48 2.89
CA SER A 198 -22.28 0.06 2.91
C SER A 198 -21.09 -0.89 2.90
N PHE A 199 -19.89 -0.42 2.52
CA PHE A 199 -18.67 -1.23 2.48
C PHE A 199 -18.20 -1.68 3.86
N PHE A 200 -18.75 -1.06 4.92
CA PHE A 200 -18.40 -1.32 6.32
C PHE A 200 -19.65 -1.49 7.19
N LYS A 201 -19.50 -2.23 8.30
CA LYS A 201 -20.55 -2.35 9.33
C LYS A 201 -20.32 -1.28 10.40
N PHE A 202 -21.13 -0.22 10.39
CA PHE A 202 -21.11 0.84 11.39
C PHE A 202 -22.14 0.60 12.49
N LYS A 203 -21.83 1.06 13.71
CA LYS A 203 -22.76 1.16 14.85
C LYS A 203 -23.36 2.57 14.93
N GLU A 204 -24.31 2.77 15.84
CA GLU A 204 -24.99 4.06 16.04
C GLU A 204 -24.03 5.19 16.45
N ASP A 205 -23.00 4.89 17.23
CA ASP A 205 -21.95 5.81 17.68
C ASP A 205 -20.87 6.11 16.62
N ASN A 206 -21.10 5.69 15.38
CA ASN A 206 -20.15 5.79 14.26
C ASN A 206 -18.87 4.96 14.42
N SER A 207 -18.78 4.10 15.43
CA SER A 207 -17.76 3.06 15.44
C SER A 207 -18.08 1.98 14.40
N TYR A 208 -17.07 1.22 13.99
CA TYR A 208 -17.21 0.22 12.92
C TYR A 208 -16.51 -1.09 13.28
N GLU A 209 -16.88 -2.17 12.58
CA GLU A 209 -16.25 -3.47 12.76
C GLU A 209 -14.82 -3.44 12.20
N GLY A 210 -13.84 -3.73 13.04
CA GLY A 210 -12.45 -3.94 12.66
C GLY A 210 -12.07 -5.42 12.67
N TRP A 211 -11.14 -5.81 11.78
CA TRP A 211 -10.58 -7.16 11.79
C TRP A 211 -9.86 -7.41 13.12
N TRP A 212 -10.24 -8.48 13.83
CA TRP A 212 -9.83 -8.76 15.20
C TRP A 212 -10.04 -7.60 16.20
N GLY A 213 -10.98 -6.69 15.91
CA GLY A 213 -11.26 -5.53 16.76
C GLY A 213 -10.33 -4.34 16.54
N TYR A 214 -9.38 -4.41 15.61
CA TYR A 214 -8.49 -3.28 15.31
C TYR A 214 -9.19 -2.21 14.46
N ALA A 215 -9.35 -1.02 15.02
CA ALA A 215 -9.96 0.13 14.30
C ALA A 215 -9.12 0.59 13.09
N THR A 216 -7.81 0.31 13.09
CA THR A 216 -6.94 0.61 11.94
C THR A 216 -7.11 -0.35 10.77
N LEU A 217 -7.89 -1.42 10.95
CA LEU A 217 -8.15 -2.46 9.96
C LEU A 217 -9.67 -2.64 9.75
N PRO A 218 -10.37 -1.66 9.17
CA PRO A 218 -11.81 -1.75 8.90
C PRO A 218 -12.14 -3.00 8.09
N LYS A 219 -13.03 -3.86 8.63
CA LYS A 219 -13.42 -5.09 7.96
C LYS A 219 -14.39 -4.79 6.83
N LEU A 220 -14.17 -5.40 5.68
CA LEU A 220 -15.01 -5.25 4.50
C LEU A 220 -16.30 -6.07 4.63
N ASN A 221 -17.44 -5.46 4.27
CA ASN A 221 -18.79 -5.99 4.48
C ASN A 221 -19.36 -6.63 3.21
N PHE A 222 -18.80 -7.75 2.78
CA PHE A 222 -19.26 -8.46 1.58
C PHE A 222 -20.72 -8.95 1.68
N GLU A 223 -21.18 -9.32 2.87
CA GLU A 223 -22.56 -9.80 3.08
C GLU A 223 -23.61 -8.69 2.88
N GLY A 224 -23.24 -7.43 3.14
CA GLY A 224 -24.16 -6.29 3.13
C GLY A 224 -23.95 -5.33 1.98
N SER A 225 -23.00 -5.55 1.08
CA SER A 225 -22.67 -4.63 -0.02
C SER A 225 -22.29 -5.33 -1.32
N PRO A 226 -23.26 -5.58 -2.21
CA PRO A 226 -22.97 -6.09 -3.56
C PRO A 226 -22.08 -5.15 -4.39
N GLU A 227 -22.11 -3.86 -4.10
CA GLU A 227 -21.26 -2.84 -4.74
C GLU A 227 -19.78 -3.06 -4.37
N LEU A 228 -19.50 -3.42 -3.11
CA LEU A 228 -18.17 -3.78 -2.66
C LEU A 228 -17.65 -5.02 -3.39
N GLU A 229 -18.47 -6.06 -3.53
CA GLU A 229 -18.09 -7.28 -4.25
C GLU A 229 -17.69 -6.95 -5.69
N LYS A 230 -18.50 -6.17 -6.41
CA LYS A 230 -18.20 -5.75 -7.78
C LYS A 230 -16.90 -4.95 -7.85
N GLU A 231 -16.67 -4.06 -6.88
CA GLU A 231 -15.46 -3.24 -6.86
C GLU A 231 -14.21 -4.08 -6.61
N ILE A 232 -14.25 -5.03 -5.67
CA ILE A 232 -13.13 -5.95 -5.43
C ILE A 232 -12.85 -6.83 -6.65
N LEU A 233 -13.89 -7.33 -7.33
CA LEU A 233 -13.71 -8.08 -8.58
C LEU A 233 -13.08 -7.23 -9.68
N ARG A 234 -13.48 -5.95 -9.81
CA ARG A 234 -12.84 -5.01 -10.73
C ARG A 234 -11.36 -4.81 -10.41
N ILE A 235 -11.04 -4.62 -9.13
CA ILE A 235 -9.66 -4.45 -8.66
C ILE A 235 -8.83 -5.71 -8.96
N ALA A 236 -9.33 -6.88 -8.60
CA ALA A 236 -8.63 -8.14 -8.87
C ALA A 236 -8.39 -8.34 -10.38
N ALA A 237 -9.43 -8.12 -11.20
CA ALA A 237 -9.31 -8.23 -12.65
C ALA A 237 -8.28 -7.26 -13.25
N LYS A 238 -8.18 -6.04 -12.71
CA LYS A 238 -7.18 -5.05 -13.14
C LYS A 238 -5.76 -5.60 -13.05
N TRP A 239 -5.41 -6.22 -11.93
CA TRP A 239 -4.03 -6.64 -11.67
C TRP A 239 -3.60 -7.89 -12.46
N VAL A 240 -4.54 -8.78 -12.80
CA VAL A 240 -4.28 -9.97 -13.63
C VAL A 240 -4.52 -9.76 -15.12
N SER A 241 -4.95 -8.57 -15.54
CA SER A 241 -5.20 -8.21 -16.93
C SER A 241 -4.13 -7.27 -17.47
N PRO A 242 -4.00 -7.12 -18.81
CA PRO A 242 -3.13 -6.11 -19.39
C PRO A 242 -3.46 -4.70 -18.86
N PRO A 243 -2.44 -3.85 -18.62
CA PRO A 243 -1.02 -4.06 -18.92
C PRO A 243 -0.22 -4.80 -17.82
N PHE A 244 -0.80 -5.09 -16.65
CA PHE A 244 -0.09 -5.71 -15.53
C PHE A 244 0.20 -7.19 -15.78
N CYS A 245 -0.82 -8.00 -15.99
CA CYS A 245 -0.69 -9.43 -16.24
C CYS A 245 0.04 -10.18 -15.11
N ALA A 246 -0.26 -9.87 -13.83
CA ALA A 246 0.18 -10.70 -12.71
C ALA A 246 -0.42 -12.11 -12.81
N ASP A 247 0.29 -13.13 -12.26
CA ASP A 247 -0.06 -14.56 -12.38
C ASP A 247 -1.01 -15.06 -11.30
#